data_d03377aaff202cbe5f874dfe4f264cbf
#
_entry.id   d03377aaff202cbe5f874dfe4f264cbf
#
_cell.length_a   1.000
_cell.length_b   1.000
_cell.length_c   1.000
_cell.angle_alpha   90.00
_cell.angle_beta   90.00
_cell.angle_gamma   90.00
#
_symmetry.space_group_name_H-M   'P 1'
#
loop_
_entity.id
_entity.type
_entity.pdbx_description
1 polymer ?
#
loop_
_entity_poly.entity_id
_entity_poly.type
_entity_poly.pdbx_seq_one_letter_code
_entity_poly.pdbx_strand_id
1 'polypeptide(L)'
;MNALERPLLAAAVLWVGIIPAHAQNASSFTATPPDAPLRSSPVSPQMACAAIERLVLPEMSYLKSRSVDAADQHPAHCQVTGVIQPEIQFEITLPDAWNRRLYMFGNGGYAGENLAEASRQDTRNAALRQGFAVVQQNSGHDARAQPLGSFAENNLGKLVDYASRGVHVTVTRSKDLIRAYYDRPPSYSYWDGCSTGGRQGLMSAQRFPGDFDGILAGAPVLDFTGTQLWGVWNAQALAKAPISIRQLPAIAKAVLDKCDAVDGAKDGLLADPRQCPFNPAQDLPKCTEGQTGDQCFTQAQVETLQTIYGGVQSKGEVIFPGQLPGAEPADASGASGWKEWIVSEGAKSRQLAYGESFLKYFANAPTSQPNLDWKQFNFDKDVEPITRIREILNATNPDLSEFEKRGGRLITYFGWADPALNPMMGVNYYERVRRTMGEDRTSNFYRLFMVPGKFHCRGGFGPDRFDAMTPLINWVESGKAPDSLQARQMAGSQVVRSRPLCPYPQVAKYSGAGNLDEAASFSCSQP
;
A
#
# COMPACT_ATOMS: atom_id res chain seq x y z
N MET A 1 18.44 2.22 -65.67
CA MET A 1 18.56 3.05 -64.46
C MET A 1 17.50 2.57 -63.50
N ASN A 2 17.85 1.60 -62.65
CA ASN A 2 16.90 0.98 -61.69
C ASN A 2 17.19 1.53 -60.30
N ALA A 3 16.22 2.27 -59.72
CA ALA A 3 16.24 2.72 -58.34
C ALA A 3 15.82 1.56 -57.44
N LEU A 4 16.69 1.11 -56.55
CA LEU A 4 16.42 0.15 -55.48
C LEU A 4 15.77 0.89 -54.32
N GLU A 5 14.49 0.69 -54.13
CA GLU A 5 13.77 1.06 -52.89
C GLU A 5 14.12 0.08 -51.77
N ARG A 6 14.70 0.60 -50.69
CA ARG A 6 14.90 -0.14 -49.43
C ARG A 6 13.65 0.03 -48.56
N PRO A 7 13.06 -1.04 -48.03
CA PRO A 7 11.98 -0.89 -47.05
C PRO A 7 12.57 -0.46 -45.70
N LEU A 8 12.04 0.65 -45.16
CA LEU A 8 12.23 1.06 -43.78
C LEU A 8 11.44 0.09 -42.86
N LEU A 9 12.17 -0.77 -42.17
CA LEU A 9 11.63 -1.54 -41.06
C LEU A 9 11.38 -0.58 -39.89
N ALA A 10 10.11 -0.19 -39.69
CA ALA A 10 9.67 0.46 -38.48
C ALA A 10 9.67 -0.56 -37.34
N ALA A 11 10.66 -0.47 -36.44
CA ALA A 11 10.66 -1.21 -35.19
C ALA A 11 9.51 -0.67 -34.32
N ALA A 12 8.42 -1.41 -34.25
CA ALA A 12 7.36 -1.15 -33.29
C ALA A 12 7.91 -1.46 -31.89
N VAL A 13 8.32 -0.42 -31.15
CA VAL A 13 8.58 -0.51 -29.72
C VAL A 13 7.23 -0.76 -29.04
N LEU A 14 6.97 -2.02 -28.71
CA LEU A 14 5.86 -2.38 -27.83
C LEU A 14 6.13 -1.76 -26.46
N TRP A 15 5.53 -0.61 -26.21
CA TRP A 15 5.37 -0.06 -24.87
C TRP A 15 4.49 -1.01 -24.07
N VAL A 16 5.12 -1.90 -23.30
CA VAL A 16 4.41 -2.58 -22.21
C VAL A 16 4.13 -1.49 -21.17
N GLY A 17 2.96 -0.90 -21.26
CA GLY A 17 2.47 0.03 -20.26
C GLY A 17 2.47 -0.69 -18.92
N ILE A 18 3.41 -0.34 -18.04
CA ILE A 18 3.28 -0.62 -16.61
C ILE A 18 2.04 0.16 -16.20
N ILE A 19 0.89 -0.53 -16.13
CA ILE A 19 -0.32 0.07 -15.57
C ILE A 19 0.07 0.47 -14.14
N PRO A 20 0.12 1.76 -13.80
CA PRO A 20 0.42 2.16 -12.45
C PRO A 20 -0.55 1.42 -11.54
N ALA A 21 -0.04 0.77 -10.51
CA ALA A 21 -0.86 0.14 -9.48
C ALA A 21 -1.64 1.27 -8.81
N HIS A 22 -2.83 1.57 -9.33
CA HIS A 22 -3.72 2.57 -8.76
C HIS A 22 -4.12 2.07 -7.39
N ALA A 23 -3.47 2.61 -6.38
CA ALA A 23 -3.72 2.29 -4.98
C ALA A 23 -5.04 2.94 -4.51
N GLN A 24 -6.16 2.56 -5.17
CA GLN A 24 -7.47 2.85 -4.60
C GLN A 24 -7.59 2.06 -3.31
N ASN A 25 -7.70 2.76 -2.21
CA ASN A 25 -7.85 2.14 -0.90
C ASN A 25 -9.28 1.59 -0.75
N ALA A 26 -9.44 0.26 -0.92
CA ALA A 26 -10.71 -0.42 -0.71
C ALA A 26 -11.15 -0.47 0.79
N SER A 27 -10.35 0.11 1.66
CA SER A 27 -10.48 -0.01 3.11
C SER A 27 -10.83 1.32 3.79
N SER A 28 -11.49 2.22 3.05
CA SER A 28 -11.86 3.57 3.50
C SER A 28 -13.27 3.92 3.05
N PHE A 29 -13.87 4.93 3.65
CA PHE A 29 -15.16 5.49 3.23
C PHE A 29 -15.14 6.01 1.78
N THR A 30 -14.00 6.25 1.19
CA THR A 30 -13.88 6.63 -0.21
C THR A 30 -14.29 5.51 -1.16
N ALA A 31 -14.13 4.26 -0.75
CA ALA A 31 -14.57 3.07 -1.50
C ALA A 31 -15.77 2.36 -0.85
N THR A 32 -15.98 2.53 0.44
CA THR A 32 -17.11 1.99 1.21
C THR A 32 -17.73 3.14 1.99
N PRO A 33 -18.77 3.82 1.45
CA PRO A 33 -19.38 4.96 2.10
C PRO A 33 -19.84 4.63 3.52
N PRO A 34 -19.70 5.57 4.48
CA PRO A 34 -20.17 5.36 5.84
C PRO A 34 -21.70 5.25 5.88
N ASP A 35 -22.23 4.48 6.81
CA ASP A 35 -23.67 4.28 6.99
C ASP A 35 -24.42 5.58 7.37
N ALA A 36 -23.68 6.55 7.95
CA ALA A 36 -24.20 7.88 8.29
C ALA A 36 -23.17 8.97 7.95
N PRO A 37 -23.64 10.17 7.54
CA PRO A 37 -22.76 11.30 7.30
C PRO A 37 -21.94 11.67 8.54
N LEU A 38 -20.67 12.06 8.32
CA LEU A 38 -19.82 12.59 9.38
C LEU A 38 -20.36 13.97 9.82
N ARG A 39 -21.02 14.00 10.98
CA ARG A 39 -21.68 15.22 11.47
C ARG A 39 -20.69 16.32 11.79
N SER A 40 -20.96 17.54 11.33
CA SER A 40 -20.28 18.76 11.74
C SER A 40 -21.13 19.99 11.38
N SER A 41 -20.90 21.10 12.06
CA SER A 41 -21.42 22.40 11.59
C SER A 41 -20.50 22.92 10.48
N PRO A 42 -21.00 23.11 9.25
CA PRO A 42 -20.18 23.55 8.14
C PRO A 42 -19.71 24.99 8.32
N VAL A 43 -18.54 25.28 7.78
CA VAL A 43 -17.94 26.62 7.73
C VAL A 43 -17.83 27.06 6.29
N SER A 44 -18.29 28.29 6.01
CA SER A 44 -18.17 28.90 4.69
C SER A 44 -16.84 29.63 4.51
N PRO A 45 -16.35 29.79 3.26
CA PRO A 45 -15.17 30.58 2.94
C PRO A 45 -15.28 32.04 3.43
N GLN A 46 -14.16 32.60 3.85
CA GLN A 46 -14.04 34.00 4.26
C GLN A 46 -13.29 34.86 3.21
N MET A 47 -12.77 34.22 2.16
CA MET A 47 -12.18 34.92 1.02
C MET A 47 -12.67 34.32 -0.30
N ALA A 48 -12.62 35.11 -1.38
CA ALA A 48 -12.91 34.63 -2.72
C ALA A 48 -11.84 33.62 -3.19
N CYS A 49 -12.25 32.56 -3.91
CA CYS A 49 -11.33 31.53 -4.43
C CYS A 49 -10.16 32.15 -5.22
N ALA A 50 -10.44 33.13 -6.13
CA ALA A 50 -9.41 33.79 -6.91
C ALA A 50 -8.40 34.62 -6.09
N ALA A 51 -8.73 34.98 -4.85
CA ALA A 51 -7.81 35.71 -3.98
C ALA A 51 -6.65 34.84 -3.45
N ILE A 52 -6.79 33.50 -3.46
CA ILE A 52 -5.75 32.56 -3.07
C ILE A 52 -4.48 32.72 -3.90
N GLU A 53 -4.60 33.09 -5.18
CA GLU A 53 -3.45 33.26 -6.08
C GLU A 53 -2.49 34.37 -5.64
N ARG A 54 -2.95 35.28 -4.76
CA ARG A 54 -2.15 36.40 -4.23
C ARG A 54 -1.39 36.02 -2.92
N LEU A 55 -1.68 34.87 -2.38
CA LEU A 55 -1.01 34.43 -1.15
C LEU A 55 0.46 34.10 -1.45
N VAL A 56 1.34 34.60 -0.59
CA VAL A 56 2.76 34.27 -0.61
C VAL A 56 3.03 33.32 0.55
N LEU A 57 3.33 32.06 0.21
CA LEU A 57 3.62 31.02 1.18
C LEU A 57 5.04 30.49 1.00
N PRO A 58 5.73 30.12 2.08
CA PRO A 58 7.09 29.61 2.00
C PRO A 58 7.20 28.41 1.05
N GLU A 59 8.29 28.34 0.29
CA GLU A 59 8.62 27.27 -0.66
C GLU A 59 7.61 27.09 -1.83
N MET A 60 6.56 27.90 -1.96
CA MET A 60 5.64 27.84 -3.08
C MET A 60 6.12 28.71 -4.24
N SER A 61 6.16 28.11 -5.45
CA SER A 61 6.53 28.84 -6.69
C SER A 61 5.36 29.62 -7.26
N TYR A 62 4.17 29.03 -7.26
CA TYR A 62 2.93 29.65 -7.70
C TYR A 62 1.71 28.92 -7.15
N LEU A 63 0.56 29.62 -7.17
CA LEU A 63 -0.76 29.09 -6.91
C LEU A 63 -1.68 29.45 -8.07
N LYS A 64 -2.53 28.50 -8.48
CA LYS A 64 -3.65 28.72 -9.38
C LYS A 64 -4.92 28.24 -8.72
N SER A 65 -6.00 28.98 -8.89
CA SER A 65 -7.28 28.65 -8.29
C SER A 65 -8.42 28.75 -9.30
N ARG A 66 -9.43 27.94 -9.10
CA ARG A 66 -10.69 28.06 -9.85
C ARG A 66 -11.87 27.67 -8.97
N SER A 67 -12.97 28.41 -9.07
CA SER A 67 -14.24 27.97 -8.51
C SER A 67 -14.84 26.87 -9.37
N VAL A 68 -15.34 25.84 -8.74
CA VAL A 68 -15.98 24.68 -9.38
C VAL A 68 -17.39 24.56 -8.81
N ASP A 69 -18.40 24.67 -9.68
CA ASP A 69 -19.80 24.54 -9.30
C ASP A 69 -20.13 23.11 -8.85
N ALA A 70 -21.20 22.96 -8.06
CA ALA A 70 -21.68 21.65 -7.66
C ALA A 70 -22.13 20.83 -8.87
N ALA A 71 -21.80 19.53 -8.85
CA ALA A 71 -22.24 18.53 -9.81
C ALA A 71 -22.57 17.22 -9.08
N ASP A 72 -23.12 16.23 -9.80
CA ASP A 72 -23.54 14.95 -9.21
C ASP A 72 -22.45 14.26 -8.37
N GLN A 73 -21.18 14.44 -8.77
CA GLN A 73 -20.06 13.76 -8.16
C GLN A 73 -19.35 14.56 -7.04
N HIS A 74 -19.59 15.87 -6.94
CA HIS A 74 -18.92 16.72 -5.96
C HIS A 74 -19.74 17.99 -5.61
N PRO A 75 -19.65 18.51 -4.37
CA PRO A 75 -20.21 19.82 -4.00
C PRO A 75 -19.43 20.97 -4.66
N ALA A 76 -19.99 22.18 -4.59
CA ALA A 76 -19.26 23.41 -4.96
C ALA A 76 -18.00 23.57 -4.11
N HIS A 77 -16.89 23.95 -4.73
CA HIS A 77 -15.60 24.06 -4.07
C HIS A 77 -14.63 25.00 -4.82
N CYS A 78 -13.63 25.48 -4.11
CA CYS A 78 -12.45 26.10 -4.70
C CYS A 78 -11.37 25.04 -4.91
N GLN A 79 -10.93 24.82 -6.14
CA GLN A 79 -9.80 23.96 -6.48
C GLN A 79 -8.54 24.81 -6.61
N VAL A 80 -7.51 24.47 -5.87
CA VAL A 80 -6.21 25.14 -5.88
C VAL A 80 -5.13 24.15 -6.28
N THR A 81 -4.31 24.52 -7.24
CA THR A 81 -3.12 23.76 -7.66
C THR A 81 -1.88 24.64 -7.53
N GLY A 82 -0.73 24.01 -7.32
CA GLY A 82 0.53 24.73 -7.21
C GLY A 82 1.72 23.81 -7.22
N VAL A 83 2.90 24.42 -7.08
CA VAL A 83 4.17 23.70 -6.95
C VAL A 83 4.89 24.17 -5.69
N ILE A 84 5.23 23.21 -4.83
CA ILE A 84 6.16 23.42 -3.73
C ILE A 84 7.56 23.06 -4.25
N GLN A 85 8.51 23.96 -4.06
CA GLN A 85 9.87 23.80 -4.60
C GLN A 85 10.56 22.53 -4.08
N PRO A 86 11.35 21.85 -4.94
CA PRO A 86 11.63 22.22 -6.33
C PRO A 86 10.54 21.83 -7.32
N GLU A 87 9.83 20.68 -7.16
CA GLU A 87 8.95 20.11 -8.19
C GLU A 87 7.71 19.38 -7.63
N ILE A 88 7.40 19.53 -6.33
CA ILE A 88 6.23 18.86 -5.74
C ILE A 88 4.96 19.55 -6.23
N GLN A 89 4.25 18.93 -7.17
CA GLN A 89 2.93 19.35 -7.58
C GLN A 89 1.91 18.91 -6.53
N PHE A 90 0.98 19.79 -6.19
CA PHE A 90 -0.11 19.48 -5.28
C PHE A 90 -1.44 20.05 -5.77
N GLU A 91 -2.51 19.47 -5.24
CA GLU A 91 -3.86 19.99 -5.37
C GLU A 91 -4.52 20.00 -3.99
N ILE A 92 -5.20 21.08 -3.65
CA ILE A 92 -6.13 21.15 -2.54
C ILE A 92 -7.50 21.59 -3.03
N THR A 93 -8.54 20.90 -2.59
CA THR A 93 -9.93 21.25 -2.86
C THR A 93 -10.63 21.67 -1.58
N LEU A 94 -11.21 22.86 -1.58
CA LEU A 94 -11.75 23.57 -0.43
C LEU A 94 -13.28 23.74 -0.62
N PRO A 95 -14.13 22.89 0.01
CA PRO A 95 -15.58 22.91 -0.20
C PRO A 95 -16.24 24.15 0.41
N ASP A 96 -17.30 24.66 -0.21
CA ASP A 96 -18.05 25.82 0.29
C ASP A 96 -18.73 25.55 1.65
N ALA A 97 -19.03 24.28 1.93
CA ALA A 97 -19.56 23.81 3.21
C ALA A 97 -18.54 22.89 3.91
N TRP A 98 -17.48 23.49 4.45
CA TRP A 98 -16.36 22.75 5.05
C TRP A 98 -16.69 22.20 6.45
N ASN A 99 -16.42 20.91 6.65
CA ASN A 99 -16.65 20.20 7.92
C ASN A 99 -15.54 20.40 8.97
N ARG A 100 -14.60 21.33 8.77
CA ARG A 100 -13.45 21.66 9.60
C ARG A 100 -12.37 20.56 9.68
N ARG A 101 -12.41 19.60 8.76
CA ARG A 101 -11.43 18.51 8.67
C ARG A 101 -10.60 18.62 7.40
N LEU A 102 -9.33 18.26 7.50
CA LEU A 102 -8.44 18.03 6.36
C LEU A 102 -8.33 16.52 6.12
N TYR A 103 -8.44 16.11 4.87
CA TYR A 103 -8.19 14.75 4.43
C TYR A 103 -7.11 14.77 3.34
N MET A 104 -6.01 14.06 3.59
CA MET A 104 -4.95 13.88 2.61
C MET A 104 -4.78 12.40 2.32
N PHE A 105 -4.66 12.03 1.04
CA PHE A 105 -4.50 10.65 0.65
C PHE A 105 -3.17 10.40 -0.05
N GLY A 106 -2.68 9.16 0.10
CA GLY A 106 -1.34 8.74 -0.28
C GLY A 106 -1.14 8.45 -1.77
N ASN A 107 0.07 7.99 -2.05
CA ASN A 107 0.58 7.65 -3.37
C ASN A 107 0.81 6.15 -3.51
N GLY A 108 1.01 5.66 -4.74
CA GLY A 108 1.32 4.28 -5.04
C GLY A 108 2.73 4.08 -5.59
N GLY A 109 3.28 2.88 -5.44
CA GLY A 109 4.55 2.48 -6.02
C GLY A 109 5.68 3.47 -5.74
N TYR A 110 6.44 3.83 -6.75
CA TYR A 110 7.46 4.88 -6.65
C TYR A 110 6.91 6.26 -7.03
N ALA A 111 5.63 6.49 -6.78
CA ALA A 111 4.90 7.77 -6.91
C ALA A 111 5.04 8.49 -8.27
N GLY A 112 4.99 9.80 -8.28
CA GLY A 112 5.04 10.60 -9.54
C GLY A 112 3.72 10.61 -10.30
N GLU A 113 2.58 10.37 -9.61
CA GLU A 113 1.27 10.22 -10.23
C GLU A 113 0.75 11.53 -10.80
N ASN A 114 -0.02 11.40 -11.87
CA ASN A 114 -0.82 12.51 -12.40
C ASN A 114 -2.02 12.77 -11.47
N LEU A 115 -2.07 13.96 -10.88
CA LEU A 115 -3.14 14.34 -9.94
C LEU A 115 -4.53 14.40 -10.59
N ALA A 116 -4.60 14.50 -11.93
CA ALA A 116 -5.84 14.52 -12.69
C ALA A 116 -6.35 13.13 -13.10
N GLU A 117 -5.72 12.02 -12.67
CA GLU A 117 -6.20 10.68 -12.98
C GLU A 117 -7.57 10.41 -12.37
N ALA A 118 -8.44 9.68 -13.11
CA ALA A 118 -9.83 9.43 -12.72
C ALA A 118 -9.94 8.82 -11.31
N SER A 119 -9.10 7.83 -10.99
CA SER A 119 -9.11 7.18 -9.67
C SER A 119 -8.78 8.13 -8.51
N ARG A 120 -7.89 9.10 -8.74
CA ARG A 120 -7.56 10.13 -7.75
C ARG A 120 -8.68 11.14 -7.61
N GLN A 121 -9.34 11.49 -8.74
CA GLN A 121 -10.52 12.36 -8.75
C GLN A 121 -11.69 11.70 -7.98
N ASP A 122 -11.91 10.39 -8.15
CA ASP A 122 -12.95 9.64 -7.42
C ASP A 122 -12.71 9.68 -5.91
N THR A 123 -11.48 9.44 -5.47
CA THR A 123 -11.08 9.53 -4.05
C THR A 123 -11.30 10.94 -3.50
N ARG A 124 -10.83 11.97 -4.23
CA ARG A 124 -11.06 13.38 -3.88
C ARG A 124 -12.54 13.69 -3.74
N ASN A 125 -13.34 13.33 -4.75
CA ASN A 125 -14.77 13.65 -4.80
C ASN A 125 -15.54 12.93 -3.67
N ALA A 126 -15.17 11.68 -3.34
CA ALA A 126 -15.76 10.95 -2.22
C ALA A 126 -15.53 11.68 -0.88
N ALA A 127 -14.32 12.15 -0.63
CA ALA A 127 -14.00 12.91 0.58
C ALA A 127 -14.65 14.32 0.58
N LEU A 128 -14.71 15.00 -0.57
CA LEU A 128 -15.44 16.27 -0.71
C LEU A 128 -16.93 16.14 -0.37
N ARG A 129 -17.60 15.05 -0.78
CA ARG A 129 -19.01 14.78 -0.41
C ARG A 129 -19.22 14.67 1.08
N GLN A 130 -18.18 14.29 1.84
CA GLN A 130 -18.20 14.27 3.31
C GLN A 130 -17.83 15.63 3.91
N GLY A 131 -17.57 16.66 3.08
CA GLY A 131 -17.24 18.02 3.51
C GLY A 131 -15.78 18.28 3.89
N PHE A 132 -14.86 17.38 3.59
CA PHE A 132 -13.43 17.57 3.86
C PHE A 132 -12.80 18.60 2.93
N ALA A 133 -11.83 19.37 3.42
CA ALA A 133 -10.78 19.93 2.59
C ALA A 133 -9.84 18.80 2.18
N VAL A 134 -9.66 18.57 0.87
CA VAL A 134 -8.96 17.37 0.36
C VAL A 134 -7.65 17.74 -0.29
N VAL A 135 -6.58 17.02 0.04
CA VAL A 135 -5.22 17.29 -0.41
C VAL A 135 -4.62 16.07 -1.09
N GLN A 136 -3.90 16.30 -2.17
CA GLN A 136 -3.07 15.32 -2.87
C GLN A 136 -1.79 15.94 -3.42
N GLN A 137 -0.77 15.13 -3.70
CA GLN A 137 0.52 15.55 -4.25
C GLN A 137 1.19 14.41 -5.06
N ASN A 138 2.23 14.74 -5.85
CA ASN A 138 2.91 13.81 -6.77
C ASN A 138 4.27 13.29 -6.28
N SER A 139 4.67 13.55 -5.05
CA SER A 139 5.99 13.21 -4.46
C SER A 139 7.22 13.84 -5.15
N GLY A 140 7.04 14.92 -5.93
CA GLY A 140 8.15 15.73 -6.45
C GLY A 140 8.71 15.28 -7.79
N HIS A 141 7.97 14.49 -8.59
CA HIS A 141 8.36 14.11 -9.96
C HIS A 141 7.13 13.70 -10.79
N ASP A 142 7.36 13.42 -12.08
CA ASP A 142 6.37 12.85 -13.00
C ASP A 142 6.82 11.46 -13.44
N ALA A 143 6.07 10.41 -13.09
CA ALA A 143 6.37 9.02 -13.40
C ALA A 143 6.36 8.71 -14.92
N ARG A 144 5.76 9.56 -15.76
CA ARG A 144 5.82 9.40 -17.23
C ARG A 144 7.19 9.75 -17.77
N ALA A 145 7.81 10.79 -17.23
CA ALA A 145 9.16 11.24 -17.61
C ALA A 145 10.24 10.45 -16.85
N GLN A 146 9.97 10.09 -15.63
CA GLN A 146 10.90 9.45 -14.68
C GLN A 146 10.24 8.23 -14.03
N PRO A 147 10.10 7.09 -14.76
CA PRO A 147 9.40 5.90 -14.26
C PRO A 147 10.18 5.20 -13.15
N LEU A 148 9.43 4.58 -12.24
CA LEU A 148 9.96 3.86 -11.08
C LEU A 148 10.95 4.73 -10.28
N GLY A 149 12.19 4.28 -10.09
CA GLY A 149 13.22 4.97 -9.30
C GLY A 149 14.07 5.97 -10.08
N SER A 150 13.89 6.09 -11.40
CA SER A 150 14.78 6.93 -12.24
C SER A 150 14.74 8.42 -11.88
N PHE A 151 13.71 8.90 -11.21
CA PHE A 151 13.63 10.27 -10.68
C PHE A 151 14.74 10.61 -9.68
N ALA A 152 15.25 9.60 -8.98
CA ALA A 152 16.30 9.76 -7.98
C ALA A 152 17.72 9.59 -8.58
N GLU A 153 17.85 9.45 -9.90
CA GLU A 153 19.17 9.30 -10.55
C GLU A 153 20.07 10.48 -10.21
N ASN A 154 21.13 10.20 -9.43
CA ASN A 154 22.06 11.19 -8.90
C ASN A 154 21.39 12.39 -8.20
N ASN A 155 20.17 12.20 -7.66
CA ASN A 155 19.37 13.26 -7.05
C ASN A 155 18.78 12.85 -5.69
N LEU A 156 19.56 13.04 -4.63
CA LEU A 156 19.14 12.74 -3.27
C LEU A 156 17.95 13.62 -2.82
N GLY A 157 17.85 14.86 -3.32
CA GLY A 157 16.74 15.76 -2.98
C GLY A 157 15.39 15.20 -3.40
N LYS A 158 15.25 14.71 -4.64
CA LYS A 158 14.03 14.04 -5.11
C LYS A 158 13.74 12.76 -4.33
N LEU A 159 14.77 12.01 -3.94
CA LEU A 159 14.60 10.83 -3.10
C LEU A 159 14.04 11.19 -1.72
N VAL A 160 14.49 12.28 -1.11
CA VAL A 160 13.99 12.79 0.17
C VAL A 160 12.55 13.31 0.04
N ASP A 161 12.22 13.98 -1.08
CA ASP A 161 10.85 14.41 -1.37
C ASP A 161 9.90 13.20 -1.45
N TYR A 162 10.28 12.16 -2.19
CA TYR A 162 9.55 10.90 -2.25
C TYR A 162 9.46 10.19 -0.88
N ALA A 163 10.55 10.18 -0.14
CA ALA A 163 10.65 9.43 1.12
C ALA A 163 9.72 9.99 2.21
N SER A 164 9.69 11.32 2.38
CA SER A 164 8.96 11.95 3.49
C SER A 164 8.63 13.43 3.29
N ARG A 165 9.56 14.26 2.71
CA ARG A 165 9.38 15.70 2.67
C ARG A 165 8.13 16.10 1.86
N GLY A 166 7.84 15.41 0.75
CA GLY A 166 6.70 15.75 -0.12
C GLY A 166 5.37 15.76 0.61
N VAL A 167 5.11 14.78 1.49
CA VAL A 167 3.89 14.76 2.32
C VAL A 167 3.91 15.88 3.35
N HIS A 168 5.00 15.99 4.11
CA HIS A 168 5.13 16.95 5.22
C HIS A 168 4.94 18.40 4.76
N VAL A 169 5.68 18.84 3.73
CA VAL A 169 5.57 20.23 3.27
C VAL A 169 4.20 20.50 2.64
N THR A 170 3.62 19.51 1.94
CA THR A 170 2.29 19.69 1.33
C THR A 170 1.20 19.85 2.39
N VAL A 171 1.15 18.99 3.41
CA VAL A 171 0.12 19.12 4.46
C VAL A 171 0.30 20.41 5.26
N THR A 172 1.54 20.82 5.54
CA THR A 172 1.84 22.07 6.24
C THR A 172 1.33 23.27 5.45
N ARG A 173 1.69 23.37 4.15
CA ARG A 173 1.20 24.47 3.29
C ARG A 173 -0.31 24.42 3.09
N SER A 174 -0.89 23.22 3.04
CA SER A 174 -2.35 23.07 2.94
C SER A 174 -3.08 23.59 4.19
N LYS A 175 -2.52 23.37 5.40
CA LYS A 175 -3.06 23.96 6.63
C LYS A 175 -2.99 25.48 6.62
N ASP A 176 -1.93 26.08 6.06
CA ASP A 176 -1.81 27.53 5.88
C ASP A 176 -2.87 28.06 4.89
N LEU A 177 -3.09 27.38 3.75
CA LEU A 177 -4.13 27.74 2.78
C LEU A 177 -5.54 27.64 3.38
N ILE A 178 -5.83 26.56 4.13
CA ILE A 178 -7.11 26.38 4.83
C ILE A 178 -7.35 27.53 5.80
N ARG A 179 -6.33 27.86 6.61
CA ARG A 179 -6.42 28.98 7.58
C ARG A 179 -6.72 30.31 6.88
N ALA A 180 -6.04 30.58 5.77
CA ALA A 180 -6.28 31.81 5.00
C ALA A 180 -7.70 31.83 4.39
N TYR A 181 -8.16 30.71 3.83
CA TYR A 181 -9.42 30.62 3.10
C TYR A 181 -10.66 30.67 4.01
N TYR A 182 -10.61 30.00 5.17
CA TYR A 182 -11.74 29.93 6.12
C TYR A 182 -11.57 30.77 7.39
N ASP A 183 -10.47 31.54 7.50
CA ASP A 183 -10.08 32.30 8.69
C ASP A 183 -9.95 31.43 9.96
N ARG A 184 -9.63 30.14 9.78
CA ARG A 184 -9.36 29.19 10.87
C ARG A 184 -8.63 27.95 10.39
N PRO A 185 -7.80 27.32 11.24
CA PRO A 185 -7.14 26.05 10.91
C PRO A 185 -8.13 24.88 10.91
N PRO A 186 -7.75 23.74 10.31
CA PRO A 186 -8.51 22.50 10.50
C PRO A 186 -8.54 22.11 11.98
N SER A 187 -9.69 21.58 12.43
CA SER A 187 -9.82 21.03 13.78
C SER A 187 -9.11 19.70 13.88
N TYR A 188 -9.16 18.91 12.81
CA TYR A 188 -8.52 17.61 12.69
C TYR A 188 -7.97 17.41 11.27
N SER A 189 -6.89 16.65 11.19
CA SER A 189 -6.22 16.30 9.94
C SER A 189 -6.05 14.79 9.86
N TYR A 190 -6.47 14.20 8.74
CA TYR A 190 -6.47 12.76 8.54
C TYR A 190 -5.64 12.36 7.33
N TRP A 191 -4.93 11.24 7.49
CA TRP A 191 -4.20 10.57 6.44
C TRP A 191 -4.87 9.24 6.07
N ASP A 192 -4.95 8.95 4.77
CA ASP A 192 -5.44 7.68 4.23
C ASP A 192 -4.51 7.20 3.12
N GLY A 193 -3.89 6.05 3.27
CA GLY A 193 -3.00 5.52 2.24
C GLY A 193 -2.72 4.03 2.36
N CYS A 194 -2.54 3.39 1.21
CA CYS A 194 -2.15 1.98 1.12
C CYS A 194 -0.80 1.87 0.39
N SER A 195 -0.02 0.80 0.64
CA SER A 195 1.26 0.58 -0.03
C SER A 195 2.29 1.66 0.31
N THR A 196 2.81 2.36 -0.70
CA THR A 196 3.63 3.57 -0.50
C THR A 196 2.89 4.60 0.35
N GLY A 197 1.56 4.77 0.14
CA GLY A 197 0.73 5.65 0.97
C GLY A 197 0.67 5.19 2.43
N GLY A 198 0.63 3.89 2.69
CA GLY A 198 0.74 3.34 4.05
C GLY A 198 2.09 3.67 4.69
N ARG A 199 3.20 3.53 3.94
CA ARG A 199 4.54 3.95 4.40
C ARG A 199 4.60 5.44 4.68
N GLN A 200 4.04 6.28 3.80
CA GLN A 200 3.99 7.73 3.98
C GLN A 200 3.27 8.11 5.28
N GLY A 201 2.14 7.45 5.59
CA GLY A 201 1.43 7.66 6.86
C GLY A 201 2.27 7.30 8.09
N LEU A 202 2.92 6.12 8.07
CA LEU A 202 3.83 5.72 9.16
C LEU A 202 5.06 6.63 9.27
N MET A 203 5.59 7.09 8.14
CA MET A 203 6.69 8.07 8.13
C MET A 203 6.29 9.39 8.77
N SER A 204 5.04 9.84 8.52
CA SER A 204 4.49 11.04 9.17
C SER A 204 4.34 10.83 10.68
N ALA A 205 3.79 9.70 11.13
CA ALA A 205 3.69 9.40 12.57
C ALA A 205 5.06 9.39 13.28
N GLN A 206 6.09 8.89 12.60
CA GLN A 206 7.44 8.72 13.16
C GLN A 206 8.27 10.01 13.14
N ARG A 207 8.17 10.81 12.08
CA ARG A 207 9.06 11.97 11.84
C ARG A 207 8.38 13.32 12.00
N PHE A 208 7.08 13.37 11.71
CA PHE A 208 6.29 14.60 11.70
C PHE A 208 4.97 14.41 12.45
N PRO A 209 5.03 14.08 13.76
CA PRO A 209 3.87 13.66 14.55
C PRO A 209 2.77 14.72 14.67
N GLY A 210 3.02 15.96 14.24
CA GLY A 210 2.04 17.05 14.20
C GLY A 210 1.30 17.21 12.87
N ASP A 211 1.60 16.35 11.87
CA ASP A 211 0.98 16.48 10.56
C ASP A 211 -0.47 16.00 10.55
N PHE A 212 -0.76 14.88 11.21
CA PHE A 212 -2.08 14.25 11.22
C PHE A 212 -2.50 13.81 12.63
N ASP A 213 -3.79 13.93 12.92
CA ASP A 213 -4.41 13.46 14.16
C ASP A 213 -4.83 11.99 14.05
N GLY A 214 -5.23 11.56 12.85
CA GLY A 214 -5.58 10.18 12.54
C GLY A 214 -4.87 9.68 11.28
N ILE A 215 -4.29 8.48 11.35
CA ILE A 215 -3.58 7.87 10.23
C ILE A 215 -4.14 6.48 9.95
N LEU A 216 -4.66 6.28 8.74
CA LEU A 216 -4.98 4.97 8.18
C LEU A 216 -3.86 4.56 7.22
N ALA A 217 -3.11 3.52 7.60
CA ALA A 217 -1.97 3.02 6.84
C ALA A 217 -2.18 1.55 6.46
N GLY A 218 -2.69 1.33 5.24
CA GLY A 218 -2.94 0.01 4.70
C GLY A 218 -1.71 -0.60 4.06
N ALA A 219 -1.49 -1.91 4.27
CA ALA A 219 -0.41 -2.68 3.67
C ALA A 219 0.87 -1.83 3.46
N PRO A 220 1.40 -1.17 4.51
CA PRO A 220 2.51 -0.24 4.35
C PRO A 220 3.79 -0.94 3.94
N VAL A 221 4.48 -0.45 2.91
CA VAL A 221 5.84 -0.88 2.56
C VAL A 221 6.84 -0.28 3.55
N LEU A 222 6.68 -0.59 4.84
CA LEU A 222 7.41 0.06 5.94
C LEU A 222 8.90 -0.32 5.99
N ASP A 223 9.26 -1.58 5.72
CA ASP A 223 10.63 -1.99 5.42
C ASP A 223 10.84 -1.97 3.90
N PHE A 224 10.98 -0.76 3.38
CA PHE A 224 11.09 -0.52 1.95
C PHE A 224 12.28 -1.27 1.34
N THR A 225 13.45 -1.14 1.96
CA THR A 225 14.69 -1.74 1.44
C THR A 225 14.63 -3.26 1.45
N GLY A 226 14.14 -3.87 2.53
CA GLY A 226 13.94 -5.32 2.64
C GLY A 226 12.98 -5.84 1.57
N THR A 227 11.87 -5.12 1.32
CA THR A 227 10.91 -5.47 0.27
C THR A 227 11.55 -5.49 -1.13
N GLN A 228 12.39 -4.51 -1.45
CA GLN A 228 13.04 -4.46 -2.77
C GLN A 228 14.06 -5.59 -2.94
N LEU A 229 14.84 -5.88 -1.91
CA LEU A 229 15.76 -7.00 -1.88
C LEU A 229 15.04 -8.34 -2.01
N TRP A 230 13.87 -8.50 -1.38
CA TRP A 230 13.03 -9.68 -1.51
C TRP A 230 12.58 -9.93 -2.96
N GLY A 231 12.22 -8.87 -3.71
CA GLY A 231 11.89 -8.98 -5.13
C GLY A 231 13.06 -9.48 -6.00
N VAL A 232 14.28 -9.04 -5.70
CA VAL A 232 15.50 -9.51 -6.39
C VAL A 232 15.81 -10.97 -6.01
N TRP A 233 15.68 -11.33 -4.73
CA TRP A 233 15.86 -12.70 -4.22
C TRP A 233 14.94 -13.70 -4.91
N ASN A 234 13.65 -13.41 -4.96
CA ASN A 234 12.66 -14.24 -5.62
C ASN A 234 12.97 -14.39 -7.13
N ALA A 235 13.36 -13.30 -7.77
CA ALA A 235 13.72 -13.32 -9.18
C ALA A 235 14.98 -14.14 -9.47
N GLN A 236 15.99 -14.10 -8.61
CA GLN A 236 17.18 -14.95 -8.74
C GLN A 236 16.85 -16.43 -8.56
N ALA A 237 15.96 -16.78 -7.63
CA ALA A 237 15.47 -18.14 -7.46
C ALA A 237 14.73 -18.64 -8.71
N LEU A 238 13.78 -17.85 -9.21
CA LEU A 238 13.00 -18.15 -10.41
C LEU A 238 13.86 -18.21 -11.69
N ALA A 239 14.96 -17.47 -11.76
CA ALA A 239 15.90 -17.54 -12.89
C ALA A 239 16.67 -18.88 -12.96
N LYS A 240 16.81 -19.58 -11.82
CA LYS A 240 17.46 -20.90 -11.76
C LYS A 240 16.50 -22.01 -12.21
N ALA A 241 15.27 -22.00 -11.70
CA ALA A 241 14.23 -22.95 -12.07
C ALA A 241 12.87 -22.25 -12.06
N PRO A 242 12.36 -21.83 -13.22
CA PRO A 242 11.14 -21.04 -13.32
C PRO A 242 9.90 -21.86 -12.92
N ILE A 243 8.97 -21.19 -12.25
CA ILE A 243 7.60 -21.64 -12.01
C ILE A 243 6.71 -21.01 -13.07
N SER A 244 5.90 -21.83 -13.75
CA SER A 244 4.92 -21.37 -14.73
C SER A 244 3.68 -20.79 -14.03
N ILE A 245 3.04 -19.79 -14.63
CA ILE A 245 1.73 -19.29 -14.18
C ILE A 245 0.69 -20.43 -14.10
N ARG A 246 0.78 -21.43 -14.99
CA ARG A 246 -0.11 -22.58 -15.01
C ARG A 246 0.11 -23.57 -13.85
N GLN A 247 1.24 -23.51 -13.18
CA GLN A 247 1.53 -24.30 -11.98
C GLN A 247 0.96 -23.67 -10.69
N LEU A 248 0.63 -22.37 -10.69
CA LEU A 248 0.11 -21.66 -9.50
C LEU A 248 -1.16 -22.29 -8.90
N PRO A 249 -2.16 -22.75 -9.71
CA PRO A 249 -3.32 -23.44 -9.16
C PRO A 249 -2.98 -24.74 -8.42
N ALA A 250 -1.94 -25.48 -8.86
CA ALA A 250 -1.53 -26.71 -8.19
C ALA A 250 -0.87 -26.42 -6.83
N ILE A 251 -0.09 -25.33 -6.74
CA ILE A 251 0.48 -24.87 -5.46
C ILE A 251 -0.65 -24.44 -4.52
N ALA A 252 -1.56 -23.58 -5.00
CA ALA A 252 -2.70 -23.09 -4.21
C ALA A 252 -3.56 -24.23 -3.67
N LYS A 253 -3.83 -25.24 -4.51
CA LYS A 253 -4.58 -26.42 -4.09
C LYS A 253 -3.87 -27.16 -2.96
N ALA A 254 -2.55 -27.41 -3.09
CA ALA A 254 -1.79 -28.11 -2.07
C ALA A 254 -1.75 -27.31 -0.74
N VAL A 255 -1.66 -25.97 -0.81
CA VAL A 255 -1.77 -25.10 0.37
C VAL A 255 -3.13 -25.23 1.03
N LEU A 256 -4.23 -25.14 0.28
CA LEU A 256 -5.59 -25.24 0.84
C LEU A 256 -5.88 -26.64 1.37
N ASP A 257 -5.50 -27.71 0.65
CA ASP A 257 -5.68 -29.08 1.12
C ASP A 257 -5.01 -29.30 2.49
N LYS A 258 -3.89 -28.63 2.74
CA LYS A 258 -3.11 -28.74 3.99
C LYS A 258 -3.63 -27.85 5.10
N CYS A 259 -4.13 -26.65 4.77
CA CYS A 259 -4.23 -25.58 5.75
C CYS A 259 -5.63 -24.98 5.94
N ASP A 260 -6.56 -25.18 5.01
CA ASP A 260 -7.89 -24.57 5.05
C ASP A 260 -8.68 -24.87 6.34
N ALA A 261 -8.51 -26.08 6.89
CA ALA A 261 -9.23 -26.50 8.10
C ALA A 261 -8.49 -26.19 9.42
N VAL A 262 -7.29 -25.59 9.38
CA VAL A 262 -6.46 -25.38 10.57
C VAL A 262 -7.09 -24.39 11.56
N ASP A 263 -7.82 -23.40 11.06
CA ASP A 263 -8.50 -22.39 11.87
C ASP A 263 -9.93 -22.81 12.32
N GLY A 264 -10.34 -24.04 11.99
CA GLY A 264 -11.67 -24.59 12.31
C GLY A 264 -12.77 -24.25 11.33
N ALA A 265 -12.46 -23.54 10.23
CA ALA A 265 -13.36 -23.25 9.13
C ALA A 265 -12.79 -23.81 7.82
N LYS A 266 -13.62 -24.50 7.03
CA LYS A 266 -13.21 -24.97 5.69
C LYS A 266 -13.90 -24.11 4.65
N ASP A 267 -13.33 -22.92 4.41
CA ASP A 267 -13.97 -21.86 3.64
C ASP A 267 -13.09 -21.26 2.53
N GLY A 268 -11.93 -21.87 2.27
CA GLY A 268 -10.98 -21.42 1.26
C GLY A 268 -10.12 -20.24 1.70
N LEU A 269 -10.11 -19.89 2.99
CA LEU A 269 -9.31 -18.81 3.56
C LEU A 269 -8.37 -19.36 4.65
N LEU A 270 -7.22 -18.74 4.78
CA LEU A 270 -6.33 -18.95 5.92
C LEU A 270 -6.49 -17.74 6.87
N ALA A 271 -7.10 -17.96 8.04
CA ALA A 271 -7.26 -16.89 9.03
C ALA A 271 -5.90 -16.40 9.55
N ASP A 272 -4.93 -17.31 9.68
CA ASP A 272 -3.54 -17.01 10.01
C ASP A 272 -2.59 -17.97 9.27
N PRO A 273 -2.01 -17.54 8.12
CA PRO A 273 -1.15 -18.41 7.31
C PRO A 273 0.16 -18.80 8.01
N ARG A 274 0.51 -18.20 9.14
CA ARG A 274 1.68 -18.61 9.94
C ARG A 274 1.49 -19.99 10.60
N GLN A 275 0.22 -20.40 10.76
CA GLN A 275 -0.13 -21.71 11.30
C GLN A 275 -0.17 -22.82 10.25
N CYS A 276 -0.03 -22.46 8.97
CA CYS A 276 -0.05 -23.38 7.85
C CYS A 276 1.28 -24.15 7.75
N PRO A 277 1.31 -25.49 7.99
CA PRO A 277 2.54 -26.28 7.93
C PRO A 277 2.89 -26.73 6.51
N PHE A 278 2.55 -25.94 5.50
CA PHE A 278 2.84 -26.25 4.10
C PHE A 278 4.34 -26.31 3.83
N ASN A 279 4.79 -27.39 3.22
CA ASN A 279 6.18 -27.59 2.82
C ASN A 279 6.24 -28.05 1.35
N PRO A 280 6.80 -27.23 0.43
CA PRO A 280 6.89 -27.59 -0.99
C PRO A 280 7.52 -28.95 -1.27
N ALA A 281 8.51 -29.36 -0.47
CA ALA A 281 9.19 -30.65 -0.66
C ALA A 281 8.34 -31.88 -0.30
N GLN A 282 7.34 -31.70 0.56
CA GLN A 282 6.50 -32.79 1.07
C GLN A 282 5.10 -32.79 0.44
N ASP A 283 4.54 -31.60 0.22
CA ASP A 283 3.13 -31.45 -0.08
C ASP A 283 2.84 -31.23 -1.59
N LEU A 284 3.89 -30.93 -2.39
CA LEU A 284 3.72 -30.79 -3.84
C LEU A 284 3.94 -32.11 -4.59
N PRO A 285 3.16 -32.40 -5.65
CA PRO A 285 3.35 -33.54 -6.52
C PRO A 285 4.69 -33.42 -7.27
N LYS A 286 5.55 -34.42 -7.13
CA LYS A 286 6.84 -34.47 -7.80
C LYS A 286 6.73 -35.06 -9.19
N CYS A 287 7.42 -34.47 -10.17
CA CYS A 287 7.55 -35.05 -11.49
C CYS A 287 8.38 -36.34 -11.44
N THR A 288 7.97 -37.37 -12.18
CA THR A 288 8.79 -38.54 -12.44
C THR A 288 9.90 -38.20 -13.44
N GLU A 289 10.91 -39.06 -13.56
CA GLU A 289 12.04 -38.83 -14.47
C GLU A 289 11.56 -38.58 -15.92
N GLY A 290 12.01 -37.49 -16.52
CA GLY A 290 11.59 -37.06 -17.87
C GLY A 290 10.19 -36.43 -17.97
N GLN A 291 9.42 -36.41 -16.89
CA GLN A 291 8.11 -35.74 -16.87
C GLN A 291 8.28 -34.23 -16.67
N THR A 292 7.54 -33.46 -17.45
CA THR A 292 7.36 -32.01 -17.31
C THR A 292 5.87 -31.68 -17.41
N GLY A 293 5.41 -30.63 -16.76
CA GLY A 293 4.01 -30.22 -16.89
C GLY A 293 3.55 -29.30 -15.75
N ASP A 294 2.29 -28.89 -15.86
CA ASP A 294 1.70 -27.90 -14.96
C ASP A 294 1.19 -28.51 -13.63
N GLN A 295 1.15 -29.85 -13.54
CA GLN A 295 0.59 -30.59 -12.39
C GLN A 295 1.67 -31.26 -11.50
N CYS A 296 2.94 -31.14 -11.85
CA CYS A 296 4.04 -31.64 -11.05
C CYS A 296 5.21 -30.67 -11.01
N PHE A 297 6.11 -30.86 -10.05
CA PHE A 297 7.26 -29.99 -9.80
C PHE A 297 8.55 -30.79 -9.84
N THR A 298 9.53 -30.32 -10.59
CA THR A 298 10.88 -30.86 -10.57
C THR A 298 11.56 -30.54 -9.23
N GLN A 299 12.61 -31.28 -8.87
CA GLN A 299 13.36 -31.00 -7.66
C GLN A 299 13.89 -29.55 -7.61
N ALA A 300 14.39 -29.03 -8.74
CA ALA A 300 14.87 -27.66 -8.84
C ALA A 300 13.74 -26.61 -8.65
N GLN A 301 12.53 -26.89 -9.11
CA GLN A 301 11.37 -26.02 -8.86
C GLN A 301 10.93 -26.05 -7.40
N VAL A 302 10.99 -27.21 -6.74
CA VAL A 302 10.74 -27.33 -5.29
C VAL A 302 11.73 -26.49 -4.50
N GLU A 303 13.02 -26.52 -4.84
CA GLU A 303 14.06 -25.68 -4.22
C GLU A 303 13.84 -24.19 -4.44
N THR A 304 13.37 -23.80 -5.65
CA THR A 304 12.95 -22.42 -5.92
C THR A 304 11.81 -21.99 -4.99
N LEU A 305 10.77 -22.81 -4.83
CA LEU A 305 9.65 -22.51 -3.92
C LEU A 305 10.11 -22.46 -2.45
N GLN A 306 10.96 -23.40 -2.02
CA GLN A 306 11.55 -23.34 -0.67
C GLN A 306 12.33 -22.03 -0.44
N THR A 307 13.04 -21.56 -1.46
CA THR A 307 13.77 -20.27 -1.41
C THR A 307 12.81 -19.09 -1.25
N ILE A 308 11.70 -19.07 -2.00
CA ILE A 308 10.68 -18.00 -1.94
C ILE A 308 9.98 -17.98 -0.58
N TYR A 309 9.54 -19.14 -0.07
CA TYR A 309 8.89 -19.25 1.24
C TYR A 309 9.86 -19.08 2.41
N GLY A 310 11.16 -19.39 2.22
CA GLY A 310 12.18 -19.28 3.25
C GLY A 310 12.65 -17.86 3.56
N GLY A 311 12.45 -16.93 2.64
CA GLY A 311 12.87 -15.53 2.81
C GLY A 311 14.29 -15.23 2.38
N VAL A 312 14.62 -13.93 2.42
CA VAL A 312 15.93 -13.42 2.00
C VAL A 312 16.98 -13.77 3.03
N GLN A 313 18.06 -14.39 2.58
CA GLN A 313 19.17 -14.77 3.45
C GLN A 313 20.44 -13.97 3.11
N SER A 314 21.20 -13.65 4.14
CA SER A 314 22.56 -13.09 4.04
C SER A 314 23.41 -13.68 5.16
N LYS A 315 24.58 -14.18 4.81
CA LYS A 315 25.54 -14.81 5.77
C LYS A 315 24.90 -15.89 6.66
N GLY A 316 23.94 -16.63 6.10
CA GLY A 316 23.22 -17.71 6.79
C GLY A 316 22.06 -17.26 7.69
N GLU A 317 21.77 -15.97 7.76
CA GLU A 317 20.65 -15.42 8.54
C GLU A 317 19.52 -14.93 7.64
N VAL A 318 18.27 -15.10 8.07
CA VAL A 318 17.10 -14.53 7.39
C VAL A 318 16.99 -13.06 7.72
N ILE A 319 17.22 -12.19 6.72
CA ILE A 319 17.18 -10.74 6.86
C ILE A 319 15.84 -10.10 6.45
N PHE A 320 14.99 -10.85 5.75
CA PHE A 320 13.62 -10.45 5.41
C PHE A 320 12.74 -11.70 5.28
N PRO A 321 11.50 -11.69 5.80
CA PRO A 321 10.65 -12.87 5.83
C PRO A 321 10.28 -13.36 4.43
N GLY A 322 10.07 -14.67 4.29
CA GLY A 322 9.61 -15.30 3.07
C GLY A 322 8.13 -15.10 2.81
N GLN A 323 7.69 -15.41 1.61
CA GLN A 323 6.28 -15.36 1.24
C GLN A 323 5.46 -16.28 2.17
N LEU A 324 4.29 -15.80 2.60
CA LEU A 324 3.34 -16.66 3.30
C LEU A 324 2.50 -17.47 2.31
N PRO A 325 2.09 -18.70 2.65
CA PRO A 325 1.18 -19.47 1.82
C PRO A 325 -0.23 -18.84 1.76
N GLY A 326 -0.92 -19.05 0.62
CA GLY A 326 -2.29 -18.58 0.41
C GLY A 326 -2.43 -17.36 -0.50
N ALA A 327 -1.35 -16.90 -1.14
CA ALA A 327 -1.36 -15.78 -2.10
C ALA A 327 -1.10 -16.21 -3.55
N GLU A 328 -0.99 -17.51 -3.81
CA GLU A 328 -0.51 -18.06 -5.08
C GLU A 328 -1.48 -17.87 -6.24
N PRO A 329 -2.81 -18.12 -6.10
CA PRO A 329 -3.72 -18.04 -7.23
C PRO A 329 -4.18 -16.59 -7.51
N ALA A 330 -4.81 -16.37 -8.67
CA ALA A 330 -5.60 -15.19 -8.95
C ALA A 330 -6.99 -15.32 -8.30
N ASP A 331 -7.62 -14.19 -7.96
CA ASP A 331 -9.00 -14.19 -7.49
C ASP A 331 -10.00 -14.31 -8.67
N ALA A 332 -11.30 -14.45 -8.35
CA ALA A 332 -12.37 -14.55 -9.34
C ALA A 332 -12.52 -13.29 -10.21
N SER A 333 -12.05 -12.14 -9.78
CA SER A 333 -12.03 -10.89 -10.56
C SER A 333 -10.83 -10.81 -11.51
N GLY A 334 -9.91 -11.77 -11.45
CA GLY A 334 -8.64 -11.77 -12.16
C GLY A 334 -7.59 -10.89 -11.52
N ALA A 335 -7.81 -10.42 -10.28
CA ALA A 335 -6.77 -9.75 -9.51
C ALA A 335 -5.61 -10.71 -9.25
N SER A 336 -4.40 -10.22 -9.44
CA SER A 336 -3.20 -11.04 -9.44
C SER A 336 -2.78 -11.43 -8.01
N GLY A 337 -2.69 -12.74 -7.76
CA GLY A 337 -1.89 -13.30 -6.68
C GLY A 337 -0.40 -13.26 -7.05
N TRP A 338 0.28 -14.39 -7.05
CA TRP A 338 1.67 -14.46 -7.50
C TRP A 338 1.86 -14.10 -8.96
N LYS A 339 0.84 -14.33 -9.82
CA LYS A 339 0.85 -13.90 -11.21
C LYS A 339 1.11 -12.40 -11.29
N GLU A 340 2.06 -11.98 -12.11
CA GLU A 340 2.55 -10.61 -12.29
C GLU A 340 3.38 -10.05 -11.13
N TRP A 341 3.07 -10.38 -9.87
CA TRP A 341 3.87 -9.90 -8.75
C TRP A 341 5.18 -10.67 -8.59
N ILE A 342 5.13 -11.99 -8.58
CA ILE A 342 6.28 -12.88 -8.34
C ILE A 342 6.62 -13.64 -9.62
N VAL A 343 5.62 -14.32 -10.21
CA VAL A 343 5.76 -15.12 -11.43
C VAL A 343 5.17 -14.35 -12.60
N SER A 344 5.92 -14.25 -13.71
CA SER A 344 5.44 -13.61 -14.94
C SER A 344 5.98 -14.33 -16.18
N GLU A 345 5.23 -14.29 -17.30
CA GLU A 345 5.62 -14.82 -18.59
C GLU A 345 5.90 -13.67 -19.55
N GLY A 346 7.06 -13.68 -20.20
CA GLY A 346 7.44 -12.70 -21.23
C GLY A 346 7.81 -11.30 -20.76
N ALA A 347 7.54 -10.93 -19.51
CA ALA A 347 7.89 -9.64 -18.92
C ALA A 347 8.52 -9.83 -17.54
N LYS A 348 9.16 -8.80 -16.99
CA LYS A 348 9.63 -8.80 -15.61
C LYS A 348 8.44 -8.83 -14.67
N SER A 349 8.51 -9.65 -13.61
CA SER A 349 7.54 -9.55 -12.50
C SER A 349 7.59 -8.16 -11.86
N ARG A 350 6.49 -7.74 -11.24
CA ARG A 350 6.44 -6.41 -10.60
C ARG A 350 7.44 -6.30 -9.46
N GLN A 351 7.62 -7.36 -8.64
CA GLN A 351 8.63 -7.37 -7.59
C GLN A 351 10.04 -7.16 -8.16
N LEU A 352 10.39 -7.85 -9.27
CA LEU A 352 11.69 -7.65 -9.92
C LEU A 352 11.83 -6.24 -10.51
N ALA A 353 10.79 -5.71 -11.15
CA ALA A 353 10.85 -4.36 -11.73
C ALA A 353 11.15 -3.29 -10.67
N TYR A 354 10.48 -3.39 -9.52
CA TYR A 354 10.77 -2.53 -8.36
C TYR A 354 12.15 -2.81 -7.77
N GLY A 355 12.51 -4.06 -7.49
CA GLY A 355 13.80 -4.43 -6.89
C GLY A 355 14.99 -4.01 -7.75
N GLU A 356 14.94 -4.25 -9.06
CA GLU A 356 16.00 -3.81 -10.00
C GLU A 356 16.13 -2.29 -10.03
N SER A 357 14.98 -1.59 -10.09
CA SER A 357 14.98 -0.12 -10.08
C SER A 357 15.54 0.45 -8.77
N PHE A 358 15.23 -0.18 -7.64
CA PHE A 358 15.83 0.16 -6.35
C PHE A 358 17.35 0.01 -6.37
N LEU A 359 17.86 -1.12 -6.83
CA LEU A 359 19.31 -1.37 -6.90
C LEU A 359 20.01 -0.33 -7.79
N LYS A 360 19.39 0.05 -8.91
CA LYS A 360 19.96 1.01 -9.86
C LYS A 360 20.00 2.45 -9.35
N TYR A 361 18.96 2.89 -8.68
CA TYR A 361 18.76 4.33 -8.42
C TYR A 361 18.75 4.73 -6.96
N PHE A 362 18.39 3.82 -6.03
CA PHE A 362 18.24 4.16 -4.61
C PHE A 362 19.33 3.55 -3.73
N ALA A 363 19.70 2.30 -3.99
CA ALA A 363 20.55 1.51 -3.08
C ALA A 363 21.87 2.19 -2.70
N ASN A 364 22.47 2.90 -3.63
CA ASN A 364 23.75 3.60 -3.46
C ASN A 364 23.61 5.13 -3.52
N ALA A 365 22.40 5.68 -3.31
CA ALA A 365 22.21 7.12 -3.37
C ALA A 365 23.20 7.87 -2.45
N PRO A 366 23.73 9.03 -2.92
CA PRO A 366 23.31 9.80 -4.09
C PRO A 366 23.85 9.30 -5.44
N THR A 367 24.72 8.30 -5.49
CA THR A 367 25.32 7.81 -6.72
C THR A 367 24.51 6.64 -7.29
N SER A 368 23.94 6.83 -8.47
CA SER A 368 23.15 5.80 -9.15
C SER A 368 24.04 4.84 -9.95
N GLN A 369 23.54 3.61 -10.14
CA GLN A 369 24.19 2.56 -10.92
C GLN A 369 23.23 2.01 -12.00
N PRO A 370 22.87 2.80 -13.02
CA PRO A 370 21.82 2.46 -13.99
C PRO A 370 22.11 1.16 -14.79
N ASN A 371 23.36 0.77 -14.90
CA ASN A 371 23.81 -0.44 -15.60
C ASN A 371 23.95 -1.67 -14.69
N LEU A 372 23.58 -1.58 -13.41
CA LEU A 372 23.66 -2.72 -12.49
C LEU A 372 22.80 -3.90 -12.99
N ASP A 373 23.41 -5.07 -13.05
CA ASP A 373 22.72 -6.33 -13.36
C ASP A 373 22.28 -7.01 -12.04
N TRP A 374 20.98 -7.05 -11.79
CA TRP A 374 20.39 -7.65 -10.60
C TRP A 374 20.75 -9.14 -10.42
N LYS A 375 21.09 -9.86 -11.50
CA LYS A 375 21.51 -11.28 -11.45
C LYS A 375 22.86 -11.45 -10.76
N GLN A 376 23.70 -10.42 -10.77
CA GLN A 376 25.03 -10.41 -10.15
C GLN A 376 24.98 -9.94 -8.68
N PHE A 377 23.82 -9.44 -8.20
CA PHE A 377 23.70 -8.96 -6.83
C PHE A 377 23.95 -10.11 -5.83
N ASN A 378 24.92 -9.92 -4.94
CA ASN A 378 25.34 -10.90 -3.95
C ASN A 378 24.85 -10.48 -2.56
N PHE A 379 23.89 -11.23 -2.02
CA PHE A 379 23.25 -10.90 -0.75
C PHE A 379 24.21 -10.93 0.46
N ASP A 380 25.28 -11.69 0.41
CA ASP A 380 26.27 -11.75 1.50
C ASP A 380 27.22 -10.54 1.52
N LYS A 381 27.41 -9.88 0.39
CA LYS A 381 28.37 -8.78 0.22
C LYS A 381 27.73 -7.42 0.01
N ASP A 382 26.63 -7.37 -0.78
CA ASP A 382 26.11 -6.13 -1.31
C ASP A 382 24.98 -5.54 -0.47
N VAL A 383 24.46 -6.27 0.55
CA VAL A 383 23.39 -5.78 1.43
C VAL A 383 23.89 -4.74 2.44
N GLU A 384 25.11 -4.90 2.97
CA GLU A 384 25.65 -4.02 4.02
C GLU A 384 25.73 -2.53 3.59
N PRO A 385 26.20 -2.17 2.37
CA PRO A 385 26.21 -0.77 1.91
C PRO A 385 24.82 -0.12 1.85
N ILE A 386 23.77 -0.92 1.65
CA ILE A 386 22.38 -0.45 1.56
C ILE A 386 21.83 0.05 2.91
N THR A 387 22.48 -0.29 4.02
CA THR A 387 22.00 0.09 5.36
C THR A 387 21.80 1.59 5.54
N ARG A 388 22.60 2.43 4.88
CA ARG A 388 22.49 3.90 4.95
C ARG A 388 21.17 4.43 4.38
N ILE A 389 20.68 3.83 3.28
CA ILE A 389 19.45 4.29 2.63
C ILE A 389 18.20 3.88 3.42
N ARG A 390 18.30 2.91 4.32
CA ARG A 390 17.22 2.52 5.23
C ARG A 390 16.75 3.70 6.08
N GLU A 391 17.68 4.52 6.55
CA GLU A 391 17.37 5.70 7.36
C GLU A 391 16.51 6.72 6.61
N ILE A 392 16.57 6.76 5.30
CA ILE A 392 15.77 7.66 4.47
C ILE A 392 14.42 7.02 4.11
N LEU A 393 14.42 5.74 3.69
CA LEU A 393 13.28 5.10 3.03
C LEU A 393 12.39 4.26 3.96
N ASN A 394 12.96 3.66 5.03
CA ASN A 394 12.20 2.78 5.90
C ASN A 394 11.42 3.55 6.96
N ALA A 395 10.16 3.15 7.16
CA ALA A 395 9.29 3.66 8.22
C ALA A 395 9.21 2.64 9.36
N THR A 396 10.35 2.33 9.98
CA THR A 396 10.49 1.20 10.91
C THR A 396 10.83 1.59 12.35
N ASN A 397 10.85 2.88 12.68
CA ASN A 397 11.03 3.33 14.06
C ASN A 397 9.82 2.90 14.92
N PRO A 398 10.01 2.08 15.99
CA PRO A 398 8.91 1.62 16.83
C PRO A 398 8.53 2.64 17.92
N ASP A 399 9.33 3.68 18.15
CA ASP A 399 8.98 4.75 19.07
C ASP A 399 8.02 5.75 18.42
N LEU A 400 6.76 5.68 18.82
CA LEU A 400 5.67 6.56 18.41
C LEU A 400 5.22 7.48 19.55
N SER A 401 6.04 7.68 20.56
CA SER A 401 5.67 8.40 21.79
C SER A 401 5.26 9.85 21.53
N GLU A 402 5.89 10.54 20.60
CA GLU A 402 5.52 11.93 20.27
C GLU A 402 4.18 12.01 19.51
N PHE A 403 3.88 11.03 18.66
CA PHE A 403 2.58 10.94 17.99
C PHE A 403 1.45 10.64 18.99
N GLU A 404 1.65 9.69 19.89
CA GLU A 404 0.70 9.34 20.94
C GLU A 404 0.45 10.51 21.91
N LYS A 405 1.51 11.19 22.41
CA LYS A 405 1.40 12.36 23.32
C LYS A 405 0.55 13.49 22.74
N ARG A 406 0.52 13.65 21.42
CA ARG A 406 -0.31 14.64 20.73
C ARG A 406 -1.76 14.20 20.54
N GLY A 407 -2.13 13.03 21.03
CA GLY A 407 -3.46 12.46 20.84
C GLY A 407 -3.66 11.71 19.53
N GLY A 408 -2.60 11.45 18.78
CA GLY A 408 -2.64 10.75 17.48
C GLY A 408 -3.23 9.35 17.59
N ARG A 409 -3.95 8.91 16.56
CA ARG A 409 -4.52 7.56 16.44
C ARG A 409 -4.09 6.93 15.14
N LEU A 410 -3.68 5.67 15.21
CA LEU A 410 -3.14 4.92 14.07
C LEU A 410 -3.93 3.62 13.88
N ILE A 411 -4.42 3.41 12.68
CA ILE A 411 -4.92 2.11 12.24
C ILE A 411 -4.04 1.64 11.08
N THR A 412 -3.49 0.42 11.21
CA THR A 412 -2.89 -0.29 10.09
C THR A 412 -3.68 -1.55 9.78
N TYR A 413 -3.65 -1.97 8.52
CA TYR A 413 -4.17 -3.28 8.13
C TYR A 413 -3.25 -3.92 7.09
N PHE A 414 -3.25 -5.26 7.05
CA PHE A 414 -2.60 -6.04 6.01
C PHE A 414 -3.49 -7.19 5.55
N GLY A 415 -3.47 -7.46 4.24
CA GLY A 415 -4.01 -8.70 3.72
C GLY A 415 -3.05 -9.87 4.00
N TRP A 416 -3.54 -10.96 4.59
CA TRP A 416 -2.70 -12.15 4.77
C TRP A 416 -2.25 -12.77 3.45
N ALA A 417 -2.99 -12.59 2.38
CA ALA A 417 -2.68 -13.07 1.03
C ALA A 417 -2.03 -12.00 0.13
N ASP A 418 -1.37 -11.00 0.71
CA ASP A 418 -0.71 -9.94 -0.08
C ASP A 418 0.51 -10.49 -0.84
N PRO A 419 0.47 -10.54 -2.20
CA PRO A 419 1.58 -11.05 -3.01
C PRO A 419 2.65 -10.00 -3.29
N ALA A 420 2.35 -8.73 -3.06
CA ALA A 420 3.22 -7.59 -3.37
C ALA A 420 4.13 -7.25 -2.20
N LEU A 421 3.55 -7.24 -1.00
CA LEU A 421 4.22 -6.88 0.25
C LEU A 421 4.02 -7.97 1.30
N ASN A 422 5.08 -8.30 2.01
CA ASN A 422 5.02 -9.35 3.02
C ASN A 422 4.23 -8.89 4.26
N PRO A 423 3.11 -9.56 4.62
CA PRO A 423 2.29 -9.17 5.77
C PRO A 423 3.04 -9.21 7.12
N MET A 424 4.08 -10.03 7.21
CA MET A 424 4.92 -10.10 8.41
C MET A 424 5.63 -8.78 8.73
N MET A 425 5.80 -7.89 7.74
CA MET A 425 6.29 -6.53 8.04
C MET A 425 5.37 -5.81 9.01
N GLY A 426 4.06 -5.85 8.77
CA GLY A 426 3.07 -5.20 9.64
C GLY A 426 3.04 -5.83 11.03
N VAL A 427 3.00 -7.16 11.10
CA VAL A 427 3.02 -7.91 12.37
C VAL A 427 4.29 -7.62 13.16
N ASN A 428 5.46 -7.79 12.54
CA ASN A 428 6.75 -7.59 13.20
C ASN A 428 6.94 -6.13 13.67
N TYR A 429 6.45 -5.16 12.91
CA TYR A 429 6.50 -3.75 13.32
C TYR A 429 5.58 -3.50 14.51
N TYR A 430 4.33 -3.94 14.46
CA TYR A 430 3.37 -3.80 15.56
C TYR A 430 3.90 -4.42 16.86
N GLU A 431 4.46 -5.62 16.79
CA GLU A 431 5.08 -6.29 17.93
C GLU A 431 6.30 -5.54 18.49
N ARG A 432 7.09 -4.90 17.62
CA ARG A 432 8.18 -4.03 18.08
C ARG A 432 7.66 -2.78 18.79
N VAL A 433 6.60 -2.16 18.27
CA VAL A 433 5.95 -1.02 18.94
C VAL A 433 5.42 -1.45 20.32
N ARG A 434 4.73 -2.60 20.43
CA ARG A 434 4.27 -3.14 21.73
C ARG A 434 5.40 -3.35 22.71
N ARG A 435 6.53 -3.90 22.27
CA ARG A 435 7.72 -4.09 23.14
C ARG A 435 8.38 -2.77 23.56
N THR A 436 8.38 -1.78 22.66
CA THR A 436 9.03 -0.47 22.93
C THR A 436 8.18 0.43 23.81
N MET A 437 6.87 0.48 23.58
CA MET A 437 5.96 1.41 24.22
C MET A 437 5.10 0.80 25.32
N GLY A 438 5.07 -0.52 25.41
CA GLY A 438 4.16 -1.27 26.29
C GLY A 438 2.84 -1.64 25.60
N GLU A 439 2.28 -2.78 25.99
CA GLU A 439 1.11 -3.37 25.35
C GLU A 439 -0.15 -2.50 25.52
N ASP A 440 -0.50 -2.18 26.76
CA ASP A 440 -1.69 -1.37 27.09
C ASP A 440 -1.58 0.02 26.44
N ARG A 441 -0.42 0.64 26.53
CA ARG A 441 -0.19 1.95 25.94
C ARG A 441 -0.37 1.91 24.44
N THR A 442 0.23 0.90 23.75
CA THR A 442 0.10 0.74 22.31
C THR A 442 -1.38 0.55 21.92
N SER A 443 -2.10 -0.27 22.63
CA SER A 443 -3.52 -0.53 22.35
C SER A 443 -4.42 0.71 22.47
N ASN A 444 -4.01 1.75 23.22
CA ASN A 444 -4.77 2.98 23.39
C ASN A 444 -4.68 3.95 22.21
N PHE A 445 -3.70 3.77 21.31
CA PHE A 445 -3.55 4.68 20.15
C PHE A 445 -3.29 3.99 18.82
N TYR A 446 -2.94 2.69 18.81
CA TYR A 446 -2.59 1.94 17.61
C TYR A 446 -3.36 0.61 17.54
N ARG A 447 -3.98 0.33 16.38
CA ARG A 447 -4.65 -0.95 16.04
C ARG A 447 -4.07 -1.49 14.73
N LEU A 448 -3.75 -2.79 14.74
CA LEU A 448 -3.43 -3.55 13.53
C LEU A 448 -4.59 -4.53 13.24
N PHE A 449 -5.05 -4.57 11.98
CA PHE A 449 -6.05 -5.52 11.51
C PHE A 449 -5.46 -6.40 10.41
N MET A 450 -5.47 -7.72 10.62
CA MET A 450 -5.06 -8.68 9.59
C MET A 450 -6.29 -9.18 8.86
N VAL A 451 -6.23 -9.23 7.51
CA VAL A 451 -7.39 -9.50 6.67
C VAL A 451 -7.19 -10.82 5.91
N PRO A 452 -7.89 -11.91 6.29
CA PRO A 452 -7.78 -13.21 5.61
C PRO A 452 -8.16 -13.10 4.13
N GLY A 453 -7.34 -13.69 3.26
CA GLY A 453 -7.58 -13.79 1.82
C GLY A 453 -7.52 -12.48 1.04
N LYS A 454 -7.26 -11.33 1.66
CA LYS A 454 -7.11 -10.04 0.97
C LYS A 454 -5.74 -9.92 0.32
N PHE A 455 -5.73 -9.45 -0.94
CA PHE A 455 -4.54 -9.10 -1.70
C PHE A 455 -4.05 -7.66 -1.38
N HIS A 456 -3.09 -7.21 -2.17
CA HIS A 456 -2.48 -5.90 -2.00
C HIS A 456 -3.49 -4.77 -2.24
N CYS A 457 -3.79 -4.00 -1.21
CA CYS A 457 -4.75 -2.88 -1.16
C CYS A 457 -6.20 -3.23 -1.52
N ARG A 458 -6.44 -4.18 -2.42
CA ARG A 458 -7.78 -4.60 -2.90
C ARG A 458 -7.76 -6.01 -3.49
N GLY A 459 -8.95 -6.60 -3.63
CA GLY A 459 -9.12 -7.93 -4.20
C GLY A 459 -8.66 -9.06 -3.28
N GLY A 460 -8.68 -10.27 -3.81
CA GLY A 460 -8.36 -11.50 -3.11
C GLY A 460 -9.56 -12.43 -2.97
N PHE A 461 -9.37 -13.52 -2.23
CA PHE A 461 -10.40 -14.55 -2.06
C PHE A 461 -11.35 -14.27 -0.90
N GLY A 462 -10.94 -13.38 0.00
CA GLY A 462 -11.67 -13.01 1.21
C GLY A 462 -12.35 -11.66 1.14
N PRO A 463 -13.04 -11.26 2.22
CA PRO A 463 -13.66 -9.95 2.33
C PRO A 463 -12.60 -8.85 2.31
N ASP A 464 -12.52 -8.10 1.22
CA ASP A 464 -11.50 -7.09 0.98
C ASP A 464 -11.97 -5.65 1.18
N ARG A 465 -13.30 -5.40 1.27
CA ARG A 465 -13.89 -4.07 1.38
C ARG A 465 -14.41 -3.81 2.79
N PHE A 466 -13.93 -2.74 3.40
CA PHE A 466 -14.37 -2.26 4.72
C PHE A 466 -14.07 -0.78 4.87
N ASP A 467 -14.73 -0.11 5.77
CA ASP A 467 -14.43 1.27 6.15
C ASP A 467 -13.67 1.27 7.48
N ALA A 468 -12.39 1.56 7.45
CA ALA A 468 -11.55 1.78 8.63
C ALA A 468 -11.38 3.26 8.95
N MET A 469 -11.71 4.15 8.00
CA MET A 469 -11.50 5.59 8.16
C MET A 469 -12.55 6.22 9.08
N THR A 470 -13.82 5.85 8.95
CA THR A 470 -14.89 6.35 9.85
C THR A 470 -14.66 5.92 11.30
N PRO A 471 -14.32 4.65 11.63
CA PRO A 471 -13.90 4.28 12.97
C PRO A 471 -12.66 5.04 13.48
N LEU A 472 -11.69 5.32 12.63
CA LEU A 472 -10.53 6.12 12.99
C LEU A 472 -10.93 7.55 13.38
N ILE A 473 -11.78 8.19 12.58
CA ILE A 473 -12.32 9.53 12.88
C ILE A 473 -13.07 9.52 14.23
N ASN A 474 -13.91 8.53 14.47
CA ASN A 474 -14.61 8.38 15.75
C ASN A 474 -13.63 8.18 16.92
N TRP A 475 -12.54 7.46 16.69
CA TRP A 475 -11.51 7.24 17.70
C TRP A 475 -10.78 8.54 18.05
N VAL A 476 -10.36 9.32 17.04
CA VAL A 476 -9.71 10.62 17.23
C VAL A 476 -10.64 11.61 17.94
N GLU A 477 -11.89 11.73 17.50
CA GLU A 477 -12.78 12.81 17.92
C GLU A 477 -13.61 12.49 19.17
N SER A 478 -13.83 11.20 19.45
CA SER A 478 -14.69 10.75 20.55
C SER A 478 -14.00 9.78 21.51
N GLY A 479 -12.73 9.43 21.26
CA GLY A 479 -11.99 8.47 22.08
C GLY A 479 -12.45 7.01 21.93
N LYS A 480 -13.40 6.70 21.03
CA LYS A 480 -13.96 5.36 20.86
C LYS A 480 -13.11 4.53 19.89
N ALA A 481 -12.23 3.70 20.43
CA ALA A 481 -11.42 2.77 19.64
C ALA A 481 -12.31 1.72 18.93
N PRO A 482 -11.99 1.29 17.70
CA PRO A 482 -12.69 0.19 17.06
C PRO A 482 -12.33 -1.16 17.70
N ASP A 483 -13.34 -1.89 18.16
CA ASP A 483 -13.19 -3.26 18.68
C ASP A 483 -13.21 -4.31 17.56
N SER A 484 -13.76 -3.96 16.41
CA SER A 484 -13.72 -4.73 15.16
C SER A 484 -14.07 -3.85 13.97
N LEU A 485 -13.74 -4.32 12.76
CA LEU A 485 -14.22 -3.73 11.51
C LEU A 485 -15.04 -4.79 10.75
N GLN A 486 -16.06 -4.36 10.00
CA GLN A 486 -16.85 -5.26 9.18
C GLN A 486 -16.35 -5.27 7.74
N ALA A 487 -15.75 -6.39 7.34
CA ALA A 487 -15.29 -6.59 5.97
C ALA A 487 -16.33 -7.35 5.14
N ARG A 488 -16.42 -7.00 3.85
CA ARG A 488 -17.36 -7.56 2.88
C ARG A 488 -16.62 -7.95 1.60
N GLN A 489 -16.99 -9.08 1.01
CA GLN A 489 -16.62 -9.48 -0.32
C GLN A 489 -17.80 -9.24 -1.24
N MET A 490 -17.56 -8.60 -2.38
CA MET A 490 -18.61 -8.23 -3.30
C MET A 490 -18.54 -9.06 -4.61
N ALA A 491 -19.68 -9.54 -5.09
CA ALA A 491 -19.87 -10.00 -6.45
C ALA A 491 -20.84 -9.02 -7.14
N GLY A 492 -20.29 -8.13 -7.97
CA GLY A 492 -21.06 -6.97 -8.45
C GLY A 492 -21.51 -6.06 -7.30
N SER A 493 -22.82 -5.87 -7.16
CA SER A 493 -23.44 -5.11 -6.06
C SER A 493 -23.83 -5.96 -4.84
N GLN A 494 -23.70 -7.29 -4.91
CA GLN A 494 -24.12 -8.19 -3.84
C GLN A 494 -22.96 -8.50 -2.89
N VAL A 495 -23.25 -8.53 -1.59
CA VAL A 495 -22.34 -9.06 -0.57
C VAL A 495 -22.45 -10.59 -0.62
N VAL A 496 -21.35 -11.25 -0.96
CA VAL A 496 -21.29 -12.73 -1.03
C VAL A 496 -20.62 -13.34 0.19
N ARG A 497 -19.81 -12.57 0.90
CA ARG A 497 -19.14 -12.98 2.15
C ARG A 497 -18.91 -11.78 3.05
N SER A 498 -19.01 -11.98 4.34
CA SER A 498 -18.65 -10.98 5.35
C SER A 498 -17.84 -11.61 6.49
N ARG A 499 -16.97 -10.81 7.14
CA ARG A 499 -16.13 -11.20 8.29
C ARG A 499 -15.94 -10.04 9.24
N PRO A 500 -15.93 -10.26 10.56
CA PRO A 500 -15.36 -9.31 11.48
C PRO A 500 -13.83 -9.34 11.34
N LEU A 501 -13.20 -8.18 11.20
CA LEU A 501 -11.75 -8.03 11.34
C LEU A 501 -11.48 -7.67 12.80
N CYS A 502 -10.65 -8.46 13.44
CA CYS A 502 -10.32 -8.32 14.85
C CYS A 502 -8.99 -7.56 15.04
N PRO A 503 -8.86 -6.73 16.08
CA PRO A 503 -7.58 -6.12 16.39
C PRO A 503 -6.55 -7.20 16.73
N TYR A 504 -5.42 -7.20 16.04
CA TYR A 504 -4.32 -8.14 16.31
C TYR A 504 -3.85 -8.02 17.77
N PRO A 505 -3.58 -9.14 18.50
CA PRO A 505 -3.42 -10.51 18.02
C PRO A 505 -4.70 -11.34 17.88
N GLN A 506 -5.89 -10.79 18.18
CA GLN A 506 -7.14 -11.51 18.02
C GLN A 506 -7.38 -11.91 16.55
N VAL A 507 -8.06 -13.04 16.38
CA VAL A 507 -8.53 -13.56 15.09
C VAL A 507 -10.05 -13.75 15.10
N ALA A 508 -10.67 -13.72 13.92
CA ALA A 508 -12.07 -14.08 13.76
C ALA A 508 -12.21 -15.62 13.83
N LYS A 509 -12.68 -16.14 14.95
CA LYS A 509 -12.87 -17.57 15.17
C LYS A 509 -14.30 -17.98 14.84
N TYR A 510 -14.44 -19.03 14.04
CA TYR A 510 -15.74 -19.64 13.74
C TYR A 510 -16.38 -20.23 14.99
N SER A 511 -17.69 -19.98 15.19
CA SER A 511 -18.44 -20.46 16.37
C SER A 511 -18.78 -21.95 16.34
N GLY A 512 -18.50 -22.66 15.23
CA GLY A 512 -18.88 -24.05 15.01
C GLY A 512 -20.32 -24.21 14.48
N ALA A 513 -21.06 -23.13 14.30
CA ALA A 513 -22.44 -23.12 13.80
C ALA A 513 -22.72 -21.88 12.96
N GLY A 514 -23.71 -21.96 12.06
CA GLY A 514 -24.08 -20.88 11.16
C GLY A 514 -23.38 -20.93 9.80
N ASN A 515 -23.67 -19.94 8.97
CA ASN A 515 -23.13 -19.82 7.62
C ASN A 515 -21.68 -19.30 7.66
N LEU A 516 -20.75 -20.01 7.03
CA LEU A 516 -19.34 -19.62 6.92
C LEU A 516 -19.12 -18.32 6.13
N ASP A 517 -20.10 -17.86 5.37
CA ASP A 517 -20.00 -16.59 4.63
C ASP A 517 -20.58 -15.39 5.38
N GLU A 518 -21.07 -15.58 6.61
CA GLU A 518 -21.70 -14.53 7.42
C GLU A 518 -20.85 -14.15 8.65
N ALA A 519 -20.61 -12.86 8.81
CA ALA A 519 -19.83 -12.32 9.94
C ALA A 519 -20.41 -12.74 11.30
N ALA A 520 -21.74 -12.92 11.41
CA ALA A 520 -22.43 -13.33 12.64
C ALA A 520 -22.00 -14.72 13.14
N SER A 521 -21.44 -15.57 12.28
CA SER A 521 -20.92 -16.90 12.63
C SER A 521 -19.53 -16.87 13.25
N PHE A 522 -18.94 -15.70 13.44
CA PHE A 522 -17.57 -15.51 13.93
C PHE A 522 -17.52 -14.54 15.10
N SER A 523 -16.55 -14.75 15.99
CA SER A 523 -16.26 -13.83 17.09
C SER A 523 -14.78 -13.57 17.21
N CYS A 524 -14.40 -12.38 17.69
CA CYS A 524 -13.01 -12.05 17.96
C CYS A 524 -12.53 -12.76 19.23
N SER A 525 -11.46 -13.53 19.11
CA SER A 525 -10.83 -14.24 20.23
C SER A 525 -9.33 -14.31 20.06
N GLN A 526 -8.61 -14.61 21.16
CA GLN A 526 -7.19 -14.94 21.08
C GLN A 526 -6.99 -16.20 20.19
N PRO A 527 -5.88 -16.26 19.44
CA PRO A 527 -5.56 -17.39 18.58
C PRO A 527 -5.61 -18.75 19.28
#